data_834ac78d0c63cf1c7f4df0c9bd659da9
#
_entry.id   834ac78d0c63cf1c7f4df0c9bd659da9
#
_cell.length_a   1.000
_cell.length_b   1.000
_cell.length_c   1.000
_cell.angle_alpha   90.00
_cell.angle_beta   90.00
_cell.angle_gamma   90.00
#
_symmetry.space_group_name_H-M   'P 1'
#
loop_
_entity.id
_entity.type
_entity.pdbx_description
1 polymer ?
#
loop_
_entity_poly.entity_id
_entity_poly.type
_entity_poly.pdbx_seq_one_letter_code
_entity_poly.pdbx_strand_id
1 'polypeptide(L)'
;MRKILAFAVAAMTFGCTPEPSIDVLCTTSVVADAARILLPEEISVQALMQSNIDPHSYKPVESDVAKLSNARIILHNGLHLEGKMTDILEKLGQQKPVHAMSSALQSHELIEVGPNTYDPHIWFDLQLWNRCVGELAMFLIDQFPEHRQAIEQNAKDYYSELALAHDEMILAINEVPDSLRAMVTAHDAFSYFGRAYDIEVHGLQGISTAAEFGIKDMSTSAQFILDRGLSTVFIETSVNSKSIEALQEAVAQKGGKVKIGAPLFSDALGEQGTTEATLLGAFRHNTTQILKSFN
;
A
#
# COMPACT_ATOMS: atom_id res chain seq x y z
N MET A 1 -23.35 68.85 35.94
CA MET A 1 -23.45 67.33 36.05
C MET A 1 -23.05 66.70 34.72
N ARG A 2 -21.81 66.29 34.63
CA ARG A 2 -21.26 65.57 33.42
C ARG A 2 -21.42 64.07 33.60
N LYS A 3 -22.25 63.45 32.75
CA LYS A 3 -22.37 61.98 32.70
C LYS A 3 -21.18 61.39 31.89
N ILE A 4 -20.34 60.65 32.55
CA ILE A 4 -19.24 59.82 31.91
C ILE A 4 -19.90 58.55 31.44
N LEU A 5 -19.89 58.33 30.12
CA LEU A 5 -20.32 57.06 29.48
C LEU A 5 -19.08 56.16 29.43
N ALA A 6 -19.06 55.09 30.19
CA ALA A 6 -18.01 54.07 30.13
C ALA A 6 -18.33 53.10 28.97
N PHE A 7 -17.47 53.07 27.95
CA PHE A 7 -17.49 52.08 26.88
C PHE A 7 -16.76 50.84 27.37
N ALA A 8 -17.47 49.75 27.57
CA ALA A 8 -16.87 48.45 27.82
C ALA A 8 -16.46 47.82 26.47
N VAL A 9 -15.15 47.72 26.21
CA VAL A 9 -14.62 47.01 25.08
C VAL A 9 -14.56 45.52 25.48
N ALA A 10 -15.45 44.69 24.92
CA ALA A 10 -15.39 43.24 25.03
C ALA A 10 -14.25 42.73 24.12
N ALA A 11 -13.15 42.31 24.70
CA ALA A 11 -12.08 41.60 23.99
C ALA A 11 -12.59 40.21 23.63
N MET A 12 -12.96 39.97 22.37
CA MET A 12 -13.16 38.62 21.83
C MET A 12 -11.80 37.96 21.69
N THR A 13 -11.46 37.09 22.64
CA THR A 13 -10.33 36.13 22.49
C THR A 13 -10.79 35.07 21.49
N PHE A 14 -10.32 35.17 20.25
CA PHE A 14 -10.35 34.05 19.34
C PHE A 14 -9.46 32.96 19.94
N GLY A 15 -10.05 32.02 20.64
CA GLY A 15 -9.38 30.80 21.06
C GLY A 15 -9.01 30.01 19.79
N CYS A 16 -7.75 30.01 19.43
CA CYS A 16 -7.22 29.05 18.49
C CYS A 16 -7.43 27.67 19.13
N THR A 17 -8.46 26.91 18.72
CA THR A 17 -8.54 25.50 19.08
C THR A 17 -7.35 24.85 18.43
N PRO A 18 -6.42 24.21 19.19
CA PRO A 18 -5.34 23.47 18.57
C PRO A 18 -5.95 22.41 17.65
N GLU A 19 -5.42 22.28 16.43
CA GLU A 19 -5.77 21.14 15.59
C GLU A 19 -5.53 19.86 16.40
N PRO A 20 -6.43 18.86 16.31
CA PRO A 20 -6.24 17.60 17.03
C PRO A 20 -4.87 17.04 16.67
N SER A 21 -4.07 16.73 17.69
CA SER A 21 -2.75 16.13 17.51
C SER A 21 -2.91 14.78 16.84
N ILE A 22 -2.16 14.53 15.75
CA ILE A 22 -2.09 13.23 15.11
C ILE A 22 -1.06 12.41 15.89
N ASP A 23 -1.50 11.30 16.52
CA ASP A 23 -0.56 10.44 17.23
C ASP A 23 0.30 9.67 16.24
N VAL A 24 -0.33 9.03 15.24
CA VAL A 24 0.34 8.22 14.23
C VAL A 24 -0.07 8.68 12.84
N LEU A 25 0.88 9.19 12.07
CA LEU A 25 0.68 9.49 10.65
C LEU A 25 1.39 8.44 9.80
N CYS A 26 0.62 7.72 9.00
CA CYS A 26 1.11 6.74 8.05
C CYS A 26 1.16 7.36 6.65
N THR A 27 2.12 6.99 5.83
CA THR A 27 2.23 7.48 4.46
C THR A 27 1.13 6.92 3.58
N THR A 28 0.87 5.61 3.64
CA THR A 28 -0.09 4.90 2.81
C THR A 28 -1.24 4.30 3.61
N SER A 29 -2.33 3.95 2.92
CA SER A 29 -3.47 3.23 3.51
C SER A 29 -3.10 1.83 4.01
N VAL A 30 -2.16 1.15 3.34
CA VAL A 30 -1.66 -0.18 3.72
C VAL A 30 -0.94 -0.14 5.08
N VAL A 31 -0.05 0.83 5.26
CA VAL A 31 0.66 1.03 6.54
C VAL A 31 -0.30 1.47 7.64
N ALA A 32 -1.27 2.33 7.31
CA ALA A 32 -2.28 2.79 8.26
C ALA A 32 -3.22 1.67 8.73
N ASP A 33 -3.54 0.71 7.87
CA ASP A 33 -4.33 -0.46 8.24
C ASP A 33 -3.63 -1.28 9.33
N ALA A 34 -2.35 -1.63 9.12
CA ALA A 34 -1.57 -2.35 10.12
C ALA A 34 -1.49 -1.60 11.46
N ALA A 35 -1.28 -0.27 11.41
CA ALA A 35 -1.23 0.53 12.62
C ALA A 35 -2.57 0.58 13.37
N ARG A 36 -3.70 0.71 12.65
CA ARG A 36 -5.06 0.70 13.23
C ARG A 36 -5.42 -0.63 13.85
N ILE A 37 -4.99 -1.73 13.25
CA ILE A 37 -5.22 -3.07 13.81
C ILE A 37 -4.45 -3.24 15.12
N LEU A 38 -3.22 -2.76 15.19
CA LEU A 38 -2.38 -2.93 16.38
C LEU A 38 -2.74 -2.00 17.53
N LEU A 39 -3.16 -0.77 17.24
CA LEU A 39 -3.39 0.26 18.24
C LEU A 39 -4.85 0.29 18.71
N PRO A 40 -5.10 0.63 19.97
CA PRO A 40 -6.47 0.86 20.47
C PRO A 40 -7.08 2.13 19.85
N GLU A 41 -8.42 2.19 19.81
CA GLU A 41 -9.19 3.24 19.12
C GLU A 41 -8.92 4.67 19.62
N GLU A 42 -8.48 4.83 20.86
CA GLU A 42 -8.13 6.14 21.43
C GLU A 42 -6.87 6.76 20.84
N ILE A 43 -6.01 5.97 20.17
CA ILE A 43 -4.83 6.48 19.46
C ILE A 43 -5.21 6.85 18.03
N SER A 44 -5.03 8.13 17.70
CA SER A 44 -5.39 8.63 16.36
C SER A 44 -4.39 8.16 15.29
N VAL A 45 -4.88 7.36 14.33
CA VAL A 45 -4.10 6.88 13.18
C VAL A 45 -4.66 7.47 11.89
N GLN A 46 -3.85 8.22 11.18
CA GLN A 46 -4.22 8.82 9.90
C GLN A 46 -3.31 8.32 8.77
N ALA A 47 -3.88 8.12 7.58
CA ALA A 47 -3.12 7.92 6.35
C ALA A 47 -3.00 9.26 5.61
N LEU A 48 -1.80 9.59 5.14
CA LEU A 48 -1.55 10.76 4.30
C LEU A 48 -2.15 10.53 2.90
N MET A 49 -1.81 9.39 2.31
CA MET A 49 -2.37 8.93 1.03
C MET A 49 -3.51 7.96 1.30
N GLN A 50 -4.71 8.39 0.88
CA GLN A 50 -5.95 7.63 1.04
C GLN A 50 -6.12 6.59 -0.09
N SER A 51 -7.31 5.96 -0.19
CA SER A 51 -7.67 5.05 -1.28
C SER A 51 -7.41 5.67 -2.66
N ASN A 52 -7.04 4.83 -3.63
CA ASN A 52 -6.78 5.20 -5.03
C ASN A 52 -5.64 6.21 -5.25
N ILE A 53 -4.79 6.47 -4.26
CA ILE A 53 -3.61 7.33 -4.41
C ILE A 53 -2.39 6.46 -4.67
N ASP A 54 -1.69 6.77 -5.75
CA ASP A 54 -0.43 6.14 -6.14
C ASP A 54 0.75 6.76 -5.36
N PRO A 55 1.42 5.99 -4.47
CA PRO A 55 2.52 6.48 -3.65
C PRO A 55 3.79 6.78 -4.44
N HIS A 56 4.03 6.12 -5.57
CA HIS A 56 5.23 6.32 -6.38
C HIS A 56 5.27 7.71 -7.02
N SER A 57 4.11 8.18 -7.46
CA SER A 57 3.98 9.47 -8.15
C SER A 57 3.52 10.61 -7.24
N TYR A 58 3.11 10.30 -6.00
CA TYR A 58 2.58 11.28 -5.05
C TYR A 58 3.56 12.41 -4.77
N LYS A 59 3.07 13.64 -4.90
CA LYS A 59 3.83 14.86 -4.60
C LYS A 59 3.24 15.52 -3.36
N PRO A 60 3.96 15.50 -2.23
CA PRO A 60 3.45 16.12 -1.00
C PRO A 60 3.26 17.63 -1.20
N VAL A 61 2.16 18.14 -0.65
CA VAL A 61 1.86 19.58 -0.62
C VAL A 61 2.20 20.16 0.75
N GLU A 62 2.16 21.47 0.90
CA GLU A 62 2.53 22.17 2.14
C GLU A 62 1.74 21.65 3.36
N SER A 63 0.44 21.39 3.20
CA SER A 63 -0.40 20.82 4.27
C SER A 63 0.05 19.43 4.71
N ASP A 64 0.62 18.62 3.80
CA ASP A 64 1.12 17.29 4.12
C ASP A 64 2.41 17.38 4.94
N VAL A 65 3.29 18.31 4.57
CA VAL A 65 4.51 18.59 5.33
C VAL A 65 4.15 19.08 6.74
N ALA A 66 3.11 19.89 6.86
CA ALA A 66 2.61 20.35 8.16
C ALA A 66 2.08 19.17 9.01
N LYS A 67 1.29 18.26 8.43
CA LYS A 67 0.82 17.04 9.12
C LYS A 67 1.99 16.16 9.56
N LEU A 68 2.96 15.90 8.67
CA LEU A 68 4.18 15.13 8.99
C LEU A 68 4.97 15.77 10.14
N SER A 69 5.08 17.10 10.13
CA SER A 69 5.78 17.84 11.19
C SER A 69 5.06 17.79 12.53
N ASN A 70 3.72 17.80 12.54
CA ASN A 70 2.89 17.85 13.74
C ASN A 70 2.57 16.47 14.32
N ALA A 71 2.65 15.40 13.54
CA ALA A 71 2.43 14.03 14.02
C ALA A 71 3.44 13.65 15.10
N ARG A 72 3.02 12.87 16.11
CA ARG A 72 3.89 12.35 17.17
C ARG A 72 4.88 11.34 16.62
N ILE A 73 4.40 10.38 15.82
CA ILE A 73 5.21 9.39 15.11
C ILE A 73 4.79 9.30 13.64
N ILE A 74 5.72 8.83 12.80
CA ILE A 74 5.47 8.62 11.37
C ILE A 74 5.79 7.17 11.02
N LEU A 75 4.89 6.54 10.26
CA LEU A 75 5.08 5.20 9.70
C LEU A 75 5.07 5.28 8.18
N HIS A 76 5.98 4.58 7.53
CA HIS A 76 6.06 4.50 6.08
C HIS A 76 6.48 3.10 5.62
N ASN A 77 6.29 2.81 4.33
CA ASN A 77 6.64 1.48 3.81
C ASN A 77 8.17 1.28 3.75
N GLY A 78 8.89 2.27 3.29
CA GLY A 78 10.31 2.14 2.97
C GLY A 78 10.55 1.63 1.55
N LEU A 79 11.80 1.21 1.25
CA LEU A 79 12.23 0.70 -0.07
C LEU A 79 11.92 1.67 -1.22
N HIS A 80 11.90 2.97 -0.95
CA HIS A 80 11.60 4.03 -1.90
C HIS A 80 10.20 4.00 -2.50
N LEU A 81 9.21 3.33 -1.88
CA LEU A 81 7.82 3.40 -2.30
C LEU A 81 7.35 4.87 -2.40
N GLU A 82 7.63 5.64 -1.34
CA GLU A 82 7.31 7.06 -1.24
C GLU A 82 8.44 7.95 -1.82
N GLY A 83 8.92 7.64 -3.02
CA GLY A 83 10.16 8.19 -3.57
C GLY A 83 10.31 9.72 -3.50
N LYS A 84 9.20 10.48 -3.66
CA LYS A 84 9.19 11.96 -3.54
C LYS A 84 9.26 12.47 -2.10
N MET A 85 9.09 11.59 -1.10
CA MET A 85 9.06 11.95 0.32
C MET A 85 10.30 11.46 1.07
N THR A 86 11.19 10.69 0.45
CA THR A 86 12.35 10.08 1.10
C THR A 86 13.16 11.10 1.90
N ASP A 87 13.57 12.21 1.28
CA ASP A 87 14.36 13.26 1.95
C ASP A 87 13.63 13.90 3.15
N ILE A 88 12.31 14.02 3.06
CA ILE A 88 11.48 14.60 4.13
C ILE A 88 11.42 13.62 5.30
N LEU A 89 11.19 12.34 5.03
CA LEU A 89 11.11 11.29 6.03
C LEU A 89 12.44 11.09 6.74
N GLU A 90 13.56 11.10 6.02
CA GLU A 90 14.91 11.02 6.59
C GLU A 90 15.21 12.20 7.53
N LYS A 91 14.89 13.43 7.12
CA LYS A 91 15.07 14.62 7.97
C LYS A 91 14.21 14.58 9.22
N LEU A 92 12.97 14.13 9.10
CA LEU A 92 12.07 14.00 10.25
C LEU A 92 12.51 12.88 11.20
N GLY A 93 13.08 11.79 10.67
CA GLY A 93 13.65 10.71 11.48
C GLY A 93 14.82 11.12 12.39
N GLN A 94 15.49 12.26 12.10
CA GLN A 94 16.49 12.85 12.99
C GLN A 94 15.88 13.64 14.15
N GLN A 95 14.58 13.90 14.15
CA GLN A 95 13.90 14.80 15.09
C GLN A 95 12.81 14.11 15.91
N LYS A 96 12.19 13.07 15.35
CA LYS A 96 11.09 12.32 15.96
C LYS A 96 11.10 10.85 15.53
N PRO A 97 10.33 9.97 16.19
CA PRO A 97 10.21 8.58 15.78
C PRO A 97 9.60 8.46 14.38
N VAL A 98 10.36 7.88 13.45
CA VAL A 98 9.95 7.48 12.10
C VAL A 98 10.33 6.02 11.91
N HIS A 99 9.38 5.19 11.47
CA HIS A 99 9.60 3.75 11.30
C HIS A 99 9.21 3.32 9.89
N ALA A 100 10.09 2.55 9.24
CA ALA A 100 9.83 1.93 7.95
C ALA A 100 9.39 0.47 8.16
N MET A 101 8.28 0.07 7.56
CA MET A 101 7.79 -1.33 7.63
C MET A 101 8.87 -2.32 7.17
N SER A 102 9.57 -1.96 6.10
CA SER A 102 10.64 -2.80 5.51
C SER A 102 11.87 -2.99 6.40
N SER A 103 12.02 -2.26 7.51
CA SER A 103 13.17 -2.39 8.42
C SER A 103 13.30 -3.78 9.07
N ALA A 104 12.20 -4.54 9.13
CA ALA A 104 12.15 -5.91 9.60
C ALA A 104 12.86 -6.92 8.67
N LEU A 105 13.15 -6.54 7.42
CA LEU A 105 13.56 -7.47 6.37
C LEU A 105 15.04 -7.30 6.03
N GLN A 106 15.68 -8.43 5.74
CA GLN A 106 17.07 -8.48 5.27
C GLN A 106 17.11 -8.41 3.74
N SER A 107 18.19 -7.87 3.16
CA SER A 107 18.34 -7.71 1.71
C SER A 107 18.15 -9.01 0.91
N HIS A 108 18.54 -10.17 1.47
CA HIS A 108 18.38 -11.46 0.80
C HIS A 108 16.92 -11.97 0.74
N GLU A 109 16.02 -11.34 1.47
CA GLU A 109 14.58 -11.67 1.47
C GLU A 109 13.81 -10.80 0.48
N LEU A 110 14.42 -9.66 0.10
CA LEU A 110 13.85 -8.69 -0.82
C LEU A 110 14.07 -9.10 -2.28
N ILE A 111 13.17 -8.69 -3.16
CA ILE A 111 13.33 -8.84 -4.61
C ILE A 111 14.17 -7.68 -5.11
N GLU A 112 15.39 -7.96 -5.58
CA GLU A 112 16.27 -6.95 -6.16
C GLU A 112 15.85 -6.64 -7.61
N VAL A 113 15.60 -5.37 -7.91
CA VAL A 113 15.14 -4.88 -9.22
C VAL A 113 16.18 -3.99 -9.91
N GLY A 114 17.29 -3.77 -9.26
CA GLY A 114 18.44 -3.00 -9.76
C GLY A 114 19.51 -2.92 -8.67
N PRO A 115 20.71 -2.41 -8.96
CA PRO A 115 21.79 -2.34 -7.99
C PRO A 115 21.36 -1.62 -6.70
N ASN A 116 21.29 -2.35 -5.59
CA ASN A 116 20.82 -1.88 -4.27
C ASN A 116 19.41 -1.25 -4.31
N THR A 117 18.59 -1.66 -5.25
CA THR A 117 17.20 -1.20 -5.38
C THR A 117 16.29 -2.41 -5.29
N TYR A 118 15.29 -2.33 -4.42
CA TYR A 118 14.41 -3.44 -4.13
C TYR A 118 12.96 -3.08 -4.42
N ASP A 119 12.18 -4.11 -4.77
CA ASP A 119 10.74 -4.02 -4.93
C ASP A 119 10.09 -3.63 -3.58
N PRO A 120 9.30 -2.56 -3.50
CA PRO A 120 8.72 -2.10 -2.24
C PRO A 120 7.40 -2.79 -1.86
N HIS A 121 6.79 -3.61 -2.74
CA HIS A 121 5.44 -4.15 -2.58
C HIS A 121 5.39 -5.40 -1.66
N ILE A 122 6.07 -5.31 -0.51
CA ILE A 122 6.30 -6.41 0.44
C ILE A 122 5.03 -6.98 1.06
N TRP A 123 3.93 -6.22 1.11
CA TRP A 123 2.66 -6.62 1.72
C TRP A 123 1.91 -7.72 0.95
N PHE A 124 2.33 -8.02 -0.27
CA PHE A 124 1.76 -9.10 -1.06
C PHE A 124 2.31 -10.49 -0.70
N ASP A 125 3.42 -10.58 0.00
CA ASP A 125 3.86 -11.78 0.68
C ASP A 125 3.43 -11.70 2.16
N LEU A 126 2.33 -12.35 2.50
CA LEU A 126 1.75 -12.25 3.84
C LEU A 126 2.68 -12.77 4.95
N GLN A 127 3.65 -13.63 4.63
CA GLN A 127 4.65 -14.09 5.60
C GLN A 127 5.70 -13.00 5.88
N LEU A 128 6.16 -12.29 4.84
CA LEU A 128 7.04 -11.13 5.03
C LEU A 128 6.30 -10.01 5.76
N TRP A 129 5.06 -9.74 5.35
CA TRP A 129 4.25 -8.71 5.99
C TRP A 129 4.02 -9.00 7.48
N ASN A 130 3.78 -10.26 7.83
CA ASN A 130 3.64 -10.67 9.23
C ASN A 130 4.86 -10.30 10.07
N ARG A 131 6.07 -10.44 9.53
CA ARG A 131 7.30 -10.02 10.20
C ARG A 131 7.40 -8.50 10.33
N CYS A 132 7.02 -7.76 9.28
CA CYS A 132 6.96 -6.30 9.33
C CYS A 132 5.99 -5.81 10.41
N VAL A 133 4.83 -6.45 10.53
CA VAL A 133 3.85 -6.18 11.59
C VAL A 133 4.42 -6.50 12.98
N GLY A 134 5.24 -7.55 13.10
CA GLY A 134 5.94 -7.88 14.35
C GLY A 134 6.89 -6.80 14.82
N GLU A 135 7.71 -6.28 13.93
CA GLU A 135 8.63 -5.18 14.22
C GLU A 135 7.87 -3.89 14.50
N LEU A 136 6.80 -3.61 13.74
CA LEU A 136 5.91 -2.48 14.01
C LEU A 136 5.29 -2.58 15.41
N ALA A 137 4.84 -3.75 15.83
CA ALA A 137 4.26 -3.93 17.17
C ALA A 137 5.27 -3.60 18.28
N MET A 138 6.53 -4.04 18.13
CA MET A 138 7.60 -3.70 19.08
C MET A 138 7.87 -2.20 19.10
N PHE A 139 7.98 -1.55 17.93
CA PHE A 139 8.13 -0.12 17.83
C PHE A 139 6.97 0.64 18.50
N LEU A 140 5.72 0.23 18.25
CA LEU A 140 4.54 0.87 18.85
C LEU A 140 4.48 0.68 20.37
N ILE A 141 4.91 -0.47 20.90
CA ILE A 141 5.02 -0.71 22.34
C ILE A 141 6.02 0.26 22.99
N ASP A 142 7.14 0.54 22.33
CA ASP A 142 8.12 1.52 22.83
C ASP A 142 7.58 2.96 22.82
N GLN A 143 6.70 3.28 21.87
CA GLN A 143 6.08 4.60 21.77
C GLN A 143 4.85 4.78 22.68
N PHE A 144 4.13 3.69 22.98
CA PHE A 144 2.88 3.64 23.75
C PHE A 144 2.95 2.51 24.79
N PRO A 145 3.88 2.58 25.76
CA PRO A 145 4.09 1.48 26.71
C PRO A 145 2.87 1.15 27.58
N GLU A 146 1.98 2.12 27.79
CA GLU A 146 0.71 1.96 28.50
C GLU A 146 -0.28 1.03 27.75
N HIS A 147 -0.14 0.90 26.44
CA HIS A 147 -0.98 0.05 25.59
C HIS A 147 -0.33 -1.30 25.24
N ARG A 148 0.83 -1.64 25.82
CA ARG A 148 1.60 -2.88 25.53
C ARG A 148 0.71 -4.12 25.42
N GLN A 149 -0.11 -4.39 26.43
CA GLN A 149 -0.91 -5.61 26.47
C GLN A 149 -1.92 -5.67 25.31
N ALA A 150 -2.55 -4.55 24.97
CA ALA A 150 -3.49 -4.47 23.86
C ALA A 150 -2.76 -4.70 22.52
N ILE A 151 -1.61 -4.05 22.31
CA ILE A 151 -0.80 -4.18 21.09
C ILE A 151 -0.32 -5.63 20.91
N GLU A 152 0.17 -6.28 21.97
CA GLU A 152 0.62 -7.69 21.93
C GLU A 152 -0.53 -8.64 21.56
N GLN A 153 -1.73 -8.41 22.13
CA GLN A 153 -2.90 -9.25 21.82
C GLN A 153 -3.37 -9.02 20.38
N ASN A 154 -3.50 -7.77 19.95
CA ASN A 154 -3.92 -7.41 18.60
C ASN A 154 -2.94 -7.96 17.55
N ALA A 155 -1.62 -7.86 17.82
CA ALA A 155 -0.59 -8.44 16.96
C ALA A 155 -0.76 -9.96 16.81
N LYS A 156 -0.97 -10.66 17.92
CA LYS A 156 -1.17 -12.12 17.90
C LYS A 156 -2.41 -12.51 17.10
N ASP A 157 -3.51 -11.78 17.25
CA ASP A 157 -4.74 -12.06 16.53
C ASP A 157 -4.54 -11.81 15.02
N TYR A 158 -3.92 -10.68 14.65
CA TYR A 158 -3.62 -10.35 13.27
C TYR A 158 -2.64 -11.33 12.61
N TYR A 159 -1.63 -11.83 13.33
CA TYR A 159 -0.74 -12.89 12.84
C TYR A 159 -1.50 -14.14 12.44
N SER A 160 -2.50 -14.52 13.24
CA SER A 160 -3.33 -15.69 12.97
C SER A 160 -4.18 -15.49 11.70
N GLU A 161 -4.72 -14.28 11.51
CA GLU A 161 -5.51 -13.92 10.31
C GLU A 161 -4.65 -13.88 9.03
N LEU A 162 -3.44 -13.32 9.10
CA LEU A 162 -2.49 -13.32 7.98
C LEU A 162 -2.07 -14.73 7.60
N ALA A 163 -1.76 -15.57 8.58
CA ALA A 163 -1.40 -16.97 8.34
C ALA A 163 -2.56 -17.75 7.69
N LEU A 164 -3.77 -17.58 8.19
CA LEU A 164 -4.97 -18.21 7.60
C LEU A 164 -5.18 -17.77 6.15
N ALA A 165 -5.09 -16.49 5.85
CA ALA A 165 -5.26 -15.98 4.49
C ALA A 165 -4.15 -16.49 3.55
N HIS A 166 -2.91 -16.64 4.04
CA HIS A 166 -1.81 -17.25 3.30
C HIS A 166 -2.13 -18.71 2.97
N ASP A 167 -2.52 -19.50 3.95
CA ASP A 167 -2.83 -20.93 3.79
C ASP A 167 -4.03 -21.13 2.84
N GLU A 168 -5.08 -20.31 2.96
CA GLU A 168 -6.23 -20.30 2.04
C GLU A 168 -5.78 -20.11 0.59
N MET A 169 -4.86 -19.16 0.34
CA MET A 169 -4.34 -18.92 -1.01
C MET A 169 -3.47 -20.09 -1.51
N ILE A 170 -2.60 -20.66 -0.67
CA ILE A 170 -1.79 -21.84 -1.01
C ILE A 170 -2.71 -23.01 -1.42
N LEU A 171 -3.76 -23.27 -0.65
CA LEU A 171 -4.71 -24.35 -0.99
C LEU A 171 -5.41 -24.07 -2.33
N ALA A 172 -5.86 -22.84 -2.55
CA ALA A 172 -6.59 -22.49 -3.75
C ALA A 172 -5.70 -22.54 -5.01
N ILE A 173 -4.45 -22.09 -4.95
CA ILE A 173 -3.56 -22.08 -6.10
C ILE A 173 -3.09 -23.50 -6.46
N ASN A 174 -3.00 -24.40 -5.51
CA ASN A 174 -2.62 -25.80 -5.75
C ASN A 174 -3.66 -26.57 -6.60
N GLU A 175 -4.90 -26.07 -6.67
CA GLU A 175 -5.93 -26.62 -7.58
C GLU A 175 -5.77 -26.12 -9.03
N VAL A 176 -4.94 -25.08 -9.27
CA VAL A 176 -4.69 -24.51 -10.60
C VAL A 176 -3.49 -25.18 -11.24
N PRO A 177 -3.58 -25.69 -12.47
CA PRO A 177 -2.41 -26.22 -13.18
C PRO A 177 -1.31 -25.15 -13.36
N ASP A 178 -0.04 -25.50 -13.14
CA ASP A 178 1.11 -24.59 -13.22
C ASP A 178 1.18 -23.84 -14.57
N SER A 179 0.76 -24.48 -15.65
CA SER A 179 0.72 -23.89 -17.00
C SER A 179 -0.25 -22.70 -17.12
N LEU A 180 -1.21 -22.57 -16.20
CA LEU A 180 -2.19 -21.48 -16.18
C LEU A 180 -1.83 -20.37 -15.20
N ARG A 181 -0.84 -20.59 -14.31
CA ARG A 181 -0.45 -19.64 -13.25
C ARG A 181 0.36 -18.49 -13.81
N ALA A 182 -0.28 -17.61 -14.60
CA ALA A 182 0.34 -16.41 -15.11
C ALA A 182 -0.67 -15.25 -15.13
N MET A 183 -0.22 -14.02 -14.85
CA MET A 183 -1.06 -12.83 -14.86
C MET A 183 -0.33 -11.61 -15.40
N VAL A 184 -1.10 -10.66 -15.95
CA VAL A 184 -0.60 -9.36 -16.41
C VAL A 184 -1.34 -8.26 -15.69
N THR A 185 -0.58 -7.30 -15.14
CA THR A 185 -1.04 -6.14 -14.35
C THR A 185 -0.61 -4.82 -14.97
N ALA A 186 -1.18 -3.71 -14.51
CA ALA A 186 -0.84 -2.39 -15.03
C ALA A 186 0.59 -1.98 -14.67
N HIS A 187 1.07 -2.31 -13.45
CA HIS A 187 2.48 -2.15 -13.10
C HIS A 187 2.99 -3.38 -12.32
N ASP A 188 4.29 -3.47 -12.10
CA ASP A 188 4.94 -4.62 -11.45
C ASP A 188 4.89 -4.51 -9.93
N ALA A 189 3.68 -4.60 -9.36
CA ALA A 189 3.43 -4.58 -7.93
C ALA A 189 3.30 -5.99 -7.32
N PHE A 190 3.08 -7.00 -8.12
CA PHE A 190 2.68 -8.33 -7.64
C PHE A 190 3.82 -9.36 -7.63
N SER A 191 5.09 -8.92 -7.76
CA SER A 191 6.23 -9.85 -7.79
C SER A 191 6.39 -10.65 -6.49
N TYR A 192 6.14 -10.06 -5.32
CA TYR A 192 6.11 -10.80 -4.05
C TYR A 192 4.94 -11.79 -3.98
N PHE A 193 3.76 -11.41 -4.50
CA PHE A 193 2.63 -12.32 -4.63
C PHE A 193 2.98 -13.50 -5.54
N GLY A 194 3.57 -13.23 -6.71
CA GLY A 194 4.02 -14.26 -7.64
C GLY A 194 5.01 -15.24 -6.99
N ARG A 195 5.99 -14.71 -6.25
CA ARG A 195 6.97 -15.52 -5.51
C ARG A 195 6.34 -16.39 -4.42
N ALA A 196 5.42 -15.81 -3.66
CA ALA A 196 4.79 -16.49 -2.53
C ALA A 196 3.82 -17.60 -2.95
N TYR A 197 3.17 -17.46 -4.12
CA TYR A 197 2.08 -18.34 -4.56
C TYR A 197 2.37 -19.03 -5.91
N ASP A 198 3.62 -19.01 -6.37
CA ASP A 198 4.05 -19.67 -7.62
C ASP A 198 3.23 -19.25 -8.84
N ILE A 199 3.10 -17.94 -9.04
CA ILE A 199 2.40 -17.32 -10.17
C ILE A 199 3.39 -16.46 -10.95
N GLU A 200 3.45 -16.64 -12.28
CA GLU A 200 4.25 -15.80 -13.15
C GLU A 200 3.56 -14.44 -13.31
N VAL A 201 4.19 -13.39 -12.83
CA VAL A 201 3.65 -12.02 -12.89
C VAL A 201 4.39 -11.22 -13.96
N HIS A 202 3.64 -10.48 -14.77
CA HIS A 202 4.18 -9.56 -15.76
C HIS A 202 3.49 -8.19 -15.62
N GLY A 203 4.21 -7.19 -15.11
CA GLY A 203 3.77 -5.80 -15.07
C GLY A 203 4.00 -5.13 -16.43
N LEU A 204 3.00 -4.42 -16.95
CA LEU A 204 3.15 -3.62 -18.16
C LEU A 204 4.11 -2.44 -17.95
N GLN A 205 3.96 -1.73 -16.81
CA GLN A 205 4.93 -0.75 -16.32
C GLN A 205 5.88 -1.43 -15.32
N GLY A 206 7.07 -0.84 -15.13
CA GLY A 206 8.01 -1.31 -14.12
C GLY A 206 7.50 -1.09 -12.68
N ILE A 207 8.37 -1.38 -11.71
CA ILE A 207 8.12 -1.29 -10.27
C ILE A 207 7.54 0.08 -9.84
N SER A 208 8.01 1.17 -10.44
CA SER A 208 7.49 2.51 -10.15
C SER A 208 6.63 3.01 -11.32
N THR A 209 5.40 3.38 -11.02
CA THR A 209 4.46 4.02 -11.96
C THR A 209 4.91 5.39 -12.43
N ALA A 210 5.88 6.02 -11.74
CA ALA A 210 6.49 7.28 -12.17
C ALA A 210 7.41 7.13 -13.40
N ALA A 211 7.79 5.89 -13.75
CA ALA A 211 8.57 5.60 -14.95
C ALA A 211 7.63 5.43 -16.16
N GLU A 212 8.03 5.97 -17.30
CA GLU A 212 7.30 5.78 -18.57
C GLU A 212 7.62 4.40 -19.16
N PHE A 213 6.62 3.76 -19.75
CA PHE A 213 6.80 2.54 -20.55
C PHE A 213 6.75 2.86 -22.05
N GLY A 214 7.45 2.06 -22.85
CA GLY A 214 7.60 2.30 -24.28
C GLY A 214 6.80 1.33 -25.17
N ILE A 215 6.84 1.57 -26.48
CA ILE A 215 6.21 0.71 -27.50
C ILE A 215 6.76 -0.73 -27.43
N LYS A 216 8.04 -0.89 -27.06
CA LYS A 216 8.66 -2.21 -26.91
C LYS A 216 8.03 -2.99 -25.77
N ASP A 217 7.79 -2.34 -24.63
CA ASP A 217 7.20 -2.99 -23.44
C ASP A 217 5.76 -3.43 -23.77
N MET A 218 5.00 -2.58 -24.44
CA MET A 218 3.66 -2.90 -24.94
C MET A 218 3.67 -4.13 -25.86
N SER A 219 4.60 -4.18 -26.82
CA SER A 219 4.70 -5.30 -27.75
C SER A 219 5.13 -6.60 -27.06
N THR A 220 6.04 -6.51 -26.08
CA THR A 220 6.51 -7.65 -25.27
C THR A 220 5.38 -8.20 -24.44
N SER A 221 4.62 -7.35 -23.75
CA SER A 221 3.47 -7.74 -22.93
C SER A 221 2.35 -8.35 -23.78
N ALA A 222 2.05 -7.79 -24.95
CA ALA A 222 1.08 -8.39 -25.86
C ALA A 222 1.52 -9.77 -26.36
N GLN A 223 2.82 -9.97 -26.62
CA GLN A 223 3.36 -11.27 -27.02
C GLN A 223 3.28 -12.27 -25.87
N PHE A 224 3.64 -11.86 -24.66
CA PHE A 224 3.53 -12.70 -23.44
C PHE A 224 2.11 -13.22 -23.25
N ILE A 225 1.10 -12.34 -23.39
CA ILE A 225 -0.33 -12.72 -23.30
C ILE A 225 -0.68 -13.81 -24.30
N LEU A 226 -0.22 -13.67 -25.56
CA LEU A 226 -0.48 -14.65 -26.62
C LEU A 226 0.23 -15.97 -26.37
N ASP A 227 1.51 -15.93 -25.97
CA ASP A 227 2.34 -17.11 -25.75
C ASP A 227 1.84 -17.93 -24.56
N ARG A 228 1.35 -17.27 -23.51
CA ARG A 228 0.76 -17.89 -22.32
C ARG A 228 -0.74 -18.21 -22.46
N GLY A 229 -1.38 -17.76 -23.55
CA GLY A 229 -2.81 -17.98 -23.78
C GLY A 229 -3.71 -17.30 -22.75
N LEU A 230 -3.28 -16.17 -22.19
CA LEU A 230 -4.03 -15.49 -21.13
C LEU A 230 -5.33 -14.90 -21.66
N SER A 231 -6.43 -15.17 -20.95
CA SER A 231 -7.77 -14.65 -21.28
C SER A 231 -8.09 -13.31 -20.60
N THR A 232 -7.30 -12.92 -19.60
CA THR A 232 -7.57 -11.77 -18.72
C THR A 232 -6.29 -11.00 -18.40
N VAL A 233 -6.37 -9.67 -18.37
CA VAL A 233 -5.37 -8.74 -17.86
C VAL A 233 -6.04 -7.85 -16.81
N PHE A 234 -5.29 -7.30 -15.86
CA PHE A 234 -5.85 -6.57 -14.74
C PHE A 234 -5.47 -5.09 -14.76
N ILE A 235 -6.46 -4.24 -14.50
CA ILE A 235 -6.27 -2.85 -14.09
C ILE A 235 -6.09 -2.80 -12.57
N GLU A 236 -5.60 -1.68 -12.07
CA GLU A 236 -5.37 -1.44 -10.65
C GLU A 236 -6.06 -0.16 -10.19
N THR A 237 -6.51 -0.12 -8.95
CA THR A 237 -7.29 1.01 -8.42
C THR A 237 -6.48 2.30 -8.28
N SER A 238 -5.16 2.19 -8.09
CA SER A 238 -4.24 3.33 -7.93
C SER A 238 -3.58 3.77 -9.25
N VAL A 239 -3.74 3.01 -10.35
CA VAL A 239 -3.05 3.25 -11.63
C VAL A 239 -4.06 3.54 -12.74
N ASN A 240 -3.68 4.42 -13.69
CA ASN A 240 -4.55 4.76 -14.81
C ASN A 240 -4.77 3.55 -15.75
N SER A 241 -6.02 3.20 -16.04
CA SER A 241 -6.42 2.05 -16.86
C SER A 241 -6.01 2.11 -18.33
N LYS A 242 -5.71 3.31 -18.85
CA LYS A 242 -5.43 3.54 -20.30
C LYS A 242 -4.30 2.67 -20.84
N SER A 243 -3.30 2.35 -20.04
CA SER A 243 -2.20 1.48 -20.42
C SER A 243 -2.67 0.05 -20.71
N ILE A 244 -3.55 -0.49 -19.89
CA ILE A 244 -4.14 -1.84 -20.06
C ILE A 244 -5.16 -1.85 -21.20
N GLU A 245 -5.93 -0.79 -21.39
CA GLU A 245 -6.82 -0.63 -22.54
C GLU A 245 -6.03 -0.66 -23.87
N ALA A 246 -4.90 0.08 -23.94
CA ALA A 246 -4.01 0.04 -25.09
C ALA A 246 -3.35 -1.34 -25.29
N LEU A 247 -3.01 -2.05 -24.21
CA LEU A 247 -2.49 -3.42 -24.27
C LEU A 247 -3.54 -4.39 -24.85
N GLN A 248 -4.81 -4.26 -24.46
CA GLN A 248 -5.90 -5.04 -25.03
C GLN A 248 -6.03 -4.83 -26.54
N GLU A 249 -5.91 -3.58 -26.99
CA GLU A 249 -5.90 -3.25 -28.44
C GLU A 249 -4.68 -3.83 -29.15
N ALA A 250 -3.49 -3.77 -28.54
CA ALA A 250 -2.26 -4.34 -29.10
C ALA A 250 -2.35 -5.87 -29.28
N VAL A 251 -2.97 -6.57 -28.31
CA VAL A 251 -3.25 -8.01 -28.40
C VAL A 251 -4.22 -8.28 -29.57
N ALA A 252 -5.28 -7.49 -29.69
CA ALA A 252 -6.24 -7.64 -30.79
C ALA A 252 -5.61 -7.42 -32.16
N GLN A 253 -4.70 -6.44 -32.32
CA GLN A 253 -3.95 -6.21 -33.55
C GLN A 253 -3.06 -7.40 -33.95
N LYS A 254 -2.59 -8.19 -32.98
CA LYS A 254 -1.83 -9.43 -33.20
C LYS A 254 -2.73 -10.66 -33.42
N GLY A 255 -4.07 -10.49 -33.52
CA GLY A 255 -5.04 -11.55 -33.74
C GLY A 255 -5.47 -12.29 -32.49
N GLY A 256 -5.05 -11.85 -31.30
CA GLY A 256 -5.48 -12.41 -30.00
C GLY A 256 -6.76 -11.76 -29.47
N LYS A 257 -7.19 -12.27 -28.32
CA LYS A 257 -8.34 -11.71 -27.59
C LYS A 257 -8.09 -11.85 -26.10
N VAL A 258 -8.14 -10.74 -25.38
CA VAL A 258 -8.01 -10.68 -23.91
C VAL A 258 -9.08 -9.73 -23.36
N LYS A 259 -9.63 -10.03 -22.20
CA LYS A 259 -10.56 -9.17 -21.47
C LYS A 259 -9.85 -8.46 -20.32
N ILE A 260 -10.35 -7.29 -19.95
CA ILE A 260 -9.94 -6.60 -18.73
C ILE A 260 -10.75 -7.18 -17.58
N GLY A 261 -10.05 -7.67 -16.55
CA GLY A 261 -10.63 -8.20 -15.32
C GLY A 261 -11.11 -7.10 -14.37
N ALA A 262 -11.66 -7.50 -13.23
CA ALA A 262 -11.97 -6.56 -12.16
C ALA A 262 -10.70 -5.85 -11.67
N PRO A 263 -10.81 -4.58 -11.20
CA PRO A 263 -9.66 -3.87 -10.65
C PRO A 263 -9.04 -4.61 -9.47
N LEU A 264 -7.71 -4.67 -9.41
CA LEU A 264 -6.97 -5.15 -8.26
C LEU A 264 -6.55 -3.97 -7.36
N PHE A 265 -6.49 -4.22 -6.07
CA PHE A 265 -5.92 -3.28 -5.10
C PHE A 265 -4.42 -3.56 -5.02
N SER A 266 -3.59 -2.61 -5.46
CA SER A 266 -2.13 -2.71 -5.41
C SER A 266 -1.54 -1.82 -4.31
N ASP A 267 -1.28 -0.55 -4.58
CA ASP A 267 -0.58 0.37 -3.69
C ASP A 267 -1.48 1.09 -2.69
N ALA A 268 -2.78 0.99 -2.89
CA ALA A 268 -3.78 1.58 -2.01
C ALA A 268 -4.91 0.59 -1.73
N LEU A 269 -5.43 0.66 -0.52
CA LEU A 269 -6.61 -0.09 -0.09
C LEU A 269 -7.89 0.58 -0.60
N GLY A 270 -9.03 -0.12 -0.44
CA GLY A 270 -10.35 0.38 -0.78
C GLY A 270 -10.82 1.55 0.09
N GLU A 271 -11.96 2.11 -0.27
CA GLU A 271 -12.58 3.21 0.46
C GLU A 271 -13.02 2.79 1.86
N GLN A 272 -12.97 3.71 2.81
CA GLN A 272 -13.43 3.47 4.18
C GLN A 272 -14.88 2.98 4.19
N GLY A 273 -15.13 1.92 4.96
CA GLY A 273 -16.44 1.28 5.06
C GLY A 273 -16.67 0.14 4.06
N THR A 274 -15.73 -0.11 3.15
CA THR A 274 -15.73 -1.31 2.30
C THR A 274 -14.91 -2.43 2.95
N THR A 275 -15.11 -3.66 2.51
CA THR A 275 -14.29 -4.81 2.94
C THR A 275 -12.82 -4.61 2.57
N GLU A 276 -12.57 -4.03 1.40
CA GLU A 276 -11.25 -3.79 0.84
C GLU A 276 -10.52 -2.59 1.47
N ALA A 277 -11.14 -1.91 2.44
CA ALA A 277 -10.49 -0.89 3.26
C ALA A 277 -9.39 -1.47 4.18
N THR A 278 -9.31 -2.80 4.31
CA THR A 278 -8.26 -3.53 5.02
C THR A 278 -7.37 -4.30 4.06
N LEU A 279 -6.11 -4.55 4.45
CA LEU A 279 -5.19 -5.35 3.65
C LEU A 279 -5.74 -6.76 3.37
N LEU A 280 -6.27 -7.43 4.40
CA LEU A 280 -6.83 -8.77 4.23
C LEU A 280 -8.07 -8.79 3.33
N GLY A 281 -8.90 -7.75 3.40
CA GLY A 281 -10.06 -7.61 2.52
C GLY A 281 -9.64 -7.41 1.06
N ALA A 282 -8.69 -6.51 0.81
CA ALA A 282 -8.10 -6.25 -0.50
C ALA A 282 -7.39 -7.51 -1.05
N PHE A 283 -6.62 -8.21 -0.20
CA PHE A 283 -5.94 -9.46 -0.57
C PHE A 283 -6.93 -10.55 -0.99
N ARG A 284 -8.01 -10.78 -0.23
CA ARG A 284 -9.04 -11.76 -0.58
C ARG A 284 -9.81 -11.40 -1.85
N HIS A 285 -10.08 -10.10 -2.07
CA HIS A 285 -10.63 -9.61 -3.32
C HIS A 285 -9.69 -9.97 -4.48
N ASN A 286 -8.42 -9.56 -4.40
CA ASN A 286 -7.42 -9.80 -5.43
C ASN A 286 -7.29 -11.30 -5.74
N THR A 287 -7.13 -12.13 -4.71
CA THR A 287 -7.05 -13.59 -4.82
C THR A 287 -8.25 -14.15 -5.58
N THR A 288 -9.46 -13.72 -5.22
CA THR A 288 -10.69 -14.16 -5.88
C THR A 288 -10.71 -13.79 -7.38
N GLN A 289 -10.28 -12.58 -7.74
CA GLN A 289 -10.28 -12.16 -9.14
C GLN A 289 -9.18 -12.85 -9.95
N ILE A 290 -8.00 -13.04 -9.36
CA ILE A 290 -6.86 -13.72 -9.99
C ILE A 290 -7.21 -15.20 -10.25
N LEU A 291 -7.71 -15.93 -9.26
CA LEU A 291 -8.09 -17.34 -9.40
C LEU A 291 -9.21 -17.53 -10.44
N LYS A 292 -10.17 -16.61 -10.54
CA LYS A 292 -11.21 -16.64 -11.59
C LYS A 292 -10.64 -16.49 -13.01
N SER A 293 -9.49 -15.85 -13.18
CA SER A 293 -8.88 -15.66 -14.49
C SER A 293 -8.17 -16.89 -15.03
N PHE A 294 -7.90 -17.87 -14.18
CA PHE A 294 -7.26 -19.15 -14.51
C PHE A 294 -8.25 -20.23 -14.96
N ASN A 295 -9.58 -19.92 -14.96
CA ASN A 295 -10.65 -20.84 -15.35
C ASN A 295 -11.21 -20.55 -16.76
#